data_40a3f059029b54aa4cd8c43120fb6f84
#
_entry.id   40a3f059029b54aa4cd8c43120fb6f84
#
_cell.length_a   1.000
_cell.length_b   1.000
_cell.length_c   1.000
_cell.angle_alpha   90.00
_cell.angle_beta   90.00
_cell.angle_gamma   90.00
#
_symmetry.space_group_name_H-M   'P 1'
#
loop_
_entity.id
_entity.type
_entity.pdbx_description
1 polymer ?
#
loop_
_entity_poly.entity_id
_entity_poly.type
_entity_poly.pdbx_seq_one_letter_code
_entity_poly.pdbx_strand_id
1 'polypeptide(L)'
;YTITTQDLKVPYAQSIPVDYAEQSKMKGLYYTRVTEMLGEKFHMDELFLKKINSGANFNKVGEKIIVANVINVLPNNVQSIIAHKGSKQLYLLNRQNKIIASFPATIGSEDNPSPTGTHAIGSIVFNPHYSYNPKNFIQGKNLKPLSLPPGPNNPVGNIWIGLSRPSFGIHGTPNPALISKTASHGCIRLTNWDANNLAKVLHKGLTVIFLE
;
A
#
# COMPACT_ATOMS: atom_id res chain seq x y z
N TYR A 1 14.11 14.88 -12.47
CA TYR A 1 13.65 15.54 -11.24
C TYR A 1 14.81 16.19 -10.51
N THR A 2 14.58 17.37 -9.93
CA THR A 2 15.58 18.02 -9.07
C THR A 2 15.17 17.87 -7.62
N ILE A 3 16.00 17.24 -6.80
CA ILE A 3 15.74 17.01 -5.38
C ILE A 3 15.58 18.35 -4.66
N THR A 4 14.50 18.49 -3.91
CA THR A 4 14.13 19.72 -3.22
C THR A 4 14.45 19.68 -1.74
N THR A 5 14.49 20.85 -1.10
CA THR A 5 14.57 20.95 0.37
C THR A 5 13.43 20.19 1.06
N GLN A 6 12.23 20.19 0.45
CA GLN A 6 11.07 19.47 1.01
C GLN A 6 11.27 17.96 1.04
N ASP A 7 11.89 17.38 0.01
CA ASP A 7 12.20 15.94 -0.01
C ASP A 7 13.12 15.51 1.14
N LEU A 8 14.03 16.40 1.55
CA LEU A 8 14.96 16.12 2.66
C LEU A 8 14.39 16.46 4.05
N LYS A 9 13.29 17.22 4.11
CA LYS A 9 12.67 17.67 5.38
C LYS A 9 11.47 16.81 5.82
N VAL A 10 10.99 15.86 5.00
CA VAL A 10 9.97 14.92 5.49
C VAL A 10 10.50 14.15 6.70
N PRO A 11 9.64 13.77 7.66
CA PRO A 11 10.12 12.98 8.80
C PRO A 11 10.65 11.62 8.32
N TYR A 12 11.86 11.31 8.75
CA TYR A 12 12.50 10.02 8.53
C TYR A 12 12.71 9.30 9.85
N ALA A 13 12.53 7.99 9.86
CA ALA A 13 12.93 7.11 10.96
C ALA A 13 14.33 6.57 10.69
N GLN A 14 15.11 6.39 11.74
CA GLN A 14 16.44 5.76 11.61
C GLN A 14 16.32 4.31 11.13
N SER A 15 15.31 3.58 11.63
CA SER A 15 14.94 2.23 11.23
C SER A 15 13.51 1.93 11.65
N ILE A 16 12.92 0.90 11.08
CA ILE A 16 11.63 0.35 11.51
C ILE A 16 11.91 -1.00 12.17
N PRO A 17 11.65 -1.16 13.47
CA PRO A 17 11.78 -2.45 14.16
C PRO A 17 10.88 -3.51 13.52
N VAL A 18 11.31 -4.77 13.56
CA VAL A 18 10.48 -5.90 13.11
C VAL A 18 9.35 -6.17 14.10
N ASP A 19 9.60 -5.99 15.39
CA ASP A 19 8.65 -6.26 16.47
C ASP A 19 7.57 -5.18 16.58
N TYR A 20 6.30 -5.59 16.60
CA TYR A 20 5.16 -4.68 16.64
C TYR A 20 5.04 -3.91 17.97
N ALA A 21 5.51 -4.48 19.09
CA ALA A 21 5.52 -3.75 20.36
C ALA A 21 6.53 -2.59 20.31
N GLU A 22 7.65 -2.75 19.61
CA GLU A 22 8.60 -1.64 19.39
C GLU A 22 8.04 -0.62 18.39
N GLN A 23 7.41 -1.07 17.30
CA GLN A 23 6.75 -0.16 16.36
C GLN A 23 5.65 0.68 17.03
N SER A 24 4.89 0.10 17.97
CA SER A 24 3.81 0.81 18.67
C SER A 24 4.30 1.99 19.53
N LYS A 25 5.57 2.03 19.89
CA LYS A 25 6.20 3.11 20.67
C LYS A 25 6.74 4.25 19.79
N MET A 26 6.80 4.06 18.47
CA MET A 26 7.28 5.07 17.54
C MET A 26 6.29 6.23 17.38
N LYS A 27 6.78 7.41 17.04
CA LYS A 27 5.94 8.58 16.71
C LYS A 27 5.21 8.41 15.37
N GLY A 28 5.77 7.63 14.46
CA GLY A 28 5.23 7.30 13.15
C GLY A 28 6.13 6.30 12.45
N LEU A 29 5.56 5.49 11.56
CA LEU A 29 6.28 4.52 10.76
C LEU A 29 6.71 5.18 9.44
N TYR A 30 7.61 6.17 9.57
CA TYR A 30 8.08 7.03 8.49
C TYR A 30 9.00 6.29 7.52
N TYR A 31 9.30 6.89 6.38
CA TYR A 31 10.39 6.43 5.50
C TYR A 31 11.71 6.36 6.28
N THR A 32 12.58 5.46 5.89
CA THR A 32 13.93 5.33 6.52
C THR A 32 15.03 6.04 5.72
N ARG A 33 14.73 6.42 4.46
CA ARG A 33 15.69 7.04 3.55
C ARG A 33 15.02 7.80 2.40
N VAL A 34 15.74 8.76 1.86
CA VAL A 34 15.24 9.61 0.75
C VAL A 34 14.93 8.78 -0.49
N THR A 35 15.74 7.76 -0.80
CA THR A 35 15.52 6.90 -1.97
C THR A 35 14.26 6.05 -1.87
N GLU A 36 13.88 5.61 -0.68
CA GLU A 36 12.60 4.93 -0.42
C GLU A 36 11.43 5.88 -0.70
N MET A 37 11.47 7.08 -0.14
CA MET A 37 10.44 8.11 -0.35
C MET A 37 10.32 8.51 -1.83
N LEU A 38 11.45 8.73 -2.52
CA LEU A 38 11.46 9.07 -3.94
C LEU A 38 10.98 7.90 -4.81
N GLY A 39 11.31 6.65 -4.45
CA GLY A 39 10.77 5.47 -5.11
C GLY A 39 9.24 5.47 -5.08
N GLU A 40 8.63 5.65 -3.91
CA GLU A 40 7.18 5.75 -3.79
C GLU A 40 6.60 6.99 -4.52
N LYS A 41 7.24 8.14 -4.39
CA LYS A 41 6.82 9.38 -5.05
C LYS A 41 6.70 9.25 -6.57
N PHE A 42 7.61 8.50 -7.19
CA PHE A 42 7.68 8.29 -8.64
C PHE A 42 7.25 6.91 -9.09
N HIS A 43 6.63 6.11 -8.21
CA HIS A 43 6.12 4.76 -8.48
C HIS A 43 7.18 3.82 -9.05
N MET A 44 8.37 3.87 -8.47
CA MET A 44 9.54 3.12 -8.91
C MET A 44 10.02 2.17 -7.82
N ASP A 45 10.50 1.01 -8.24
CA ASP A 45 11.33 0.18 -7.37
C ASP A 45 12.58 0.97 -6.94
N GLU A 46 12.89 0.97 -5.64
CA GLU A 46 13.99 1.75 -5.08
C GLU A 46 15.36 1.34 -5.63
N LEU A 47 15.57 0.02 -5.84
CA LEU A 47 16.83 -0.48 -6.38
C LEU A 47 16.99 -0.06 -7.84
N PHE A 48 15.90 -0.08 -8.61
CA PHE A 48 15.90 0.40 -9.98
C PHE A 48 16.15 1.90 -10.06
N LEU A 49 15.50 2.71 -9.19
CA LEU A 49 15.77 4.15 -9.09
C LEU A 49 17.25 4.44 -8.85
N LYS A 50 17.87 3.74 -7.89
CA LYS A 50 19.31 3.88 -7.61
C LYS A 50 20.17 3.44 -8.80
N LYS A 51 19.81 2.36 -9.46
CA LYS A 51 20.56 1.80 -10.60
C LYS A 51 20.64 2.78 -11.77
N ILE A 52 19.52 3.42 -12.15
CA ILE A 52 19.50 4.38 -13.26
C ILE A 52 20.10 5.73 -12.90
N ASN A 53 20.33 6.00 -11.62
CA ASN A 53 20.95 7.21 -11.09
C ASN A 53 22.27 6.90 -10.37
N SER A 54 23.05 5.99 -10.92
CA SER A 54 24.35 5.61 -10.35
C SER A 54 25.25 6.84 -10.17
N GLY A 55 25.75 7.05 -8.95
CA GLY A 55 26.59 8.20 -8.60
C GLY A 55 25.83 9.45 -8.13
N ALA A 56 24.51 9.51 -8.22
CA ALA A 56 23.73 10.64 -7.70
C ALA A 56 23.73 10.68 -6.17
N ASN A 57 23.84 11.89 -5.63
CA ASN A 57 23.71 12.12 -4.18
C ASN A 57 22.24 12.44 -3.82
N PHE A 58 21.46 11.43 -3.46
CA PHE A 58 20.06 11.60 -3.09
C PHE A 58 19.82 12.45 -1.85
N ASN A 59 20.84 12.74 -1.04
CA ASN A 59 20.77 13.60 0.15
C ASN A 59 21.19 15.05 -0.13
N LYS A 60 21.29 15.47 -1.39
CA LYS A 60 21.73 16.79 -1.77
C LYS A 60 20.59 17.54 -2.47
N VAL A 61 20.20 18.71 -1.93
CA VAL A 61 19.28 19.63 -2.60
C VAL A 61 19.90 20.10 -3.93
N GLY A 62 19.11 20.15 -5.00
CA GLY A 62 19.57 20.56 -6.33
C GLY A 62 20.16 19.41 -7.16
N GLU A 63 20.34 18.22 -6.60
CA GLU A 63 20.76 17.03 -7.36
C GLU A 63 19.69 16.67 -8.40
N LYS A 64 20.11 16.39 -9.63
CA LYS A 64 19.22 15.99 -10.73
C LYS A 64 19.23 14.48 -10.87
N ILE A 65 18.06 13.87 -10.88
CA ILE A 65 17.88 12.43 -11.01
C ILE A 65 16.88 12.09 -12.12
N ILE A 66 17.04 10.93 -12.72
CA ILE A 66 16.10 10.38 -13.71
C ILE A 66 15.00 9.64 -12.94
N VAL A 67 13.74 9.95 -13.23
CA VAL A 67 12.57 9.32 -12.62
C VAL A 67 11.53 8.97 -13.68
N ALA A 68 10.61 8.06 -13.34
CA ALA A 68 9.46 7.79 -14.18
C ALA A 68 8.51 9.00 -14.23
N ASN A 69 8.00 9.32 -15.41
CA ASN A 69 6.94 10.31 -15.58
C ASN A 69 5.58 9.59 -15.49
N VAL A 70 5.07 9.49 -14.27
CA VAL A 70 3.81 8.78 -14.00
C VAL A 70 2.64 9.76 -13.95
N ILE A 71 1.56 9.40 -14.66
CA ILE A 71 0.30 10.15 -14.63
C ILE A 71 -0.66 9.39 -13.69
N ASN A 72 -0.99 10.03 -12.57
CA ASN A 72 -1.77 9.41 -11.49
C ASN A 72 -3.24 9.84 -11.49
N VAL A 73 -3.83 10.04 -12.67
CA VAL A 73 -5.26 10.39 -12.76
C VAL A 73 -6.04 9.14 -13.13
N LEU A 74 -6.71 8.55 -12.14
CA LEU A 74 -7.66 7.48 -12.38
C LEU A 74 -9.00 8.04 -12.85
N PRO A 75 -9.73 7.30 -13.71
CA PRO A 75 -11.10 7.64 -14.05
C PRO A 75 -11.99 7.67 -12.80
N ASN A 76 -12.87 8.66 -12.70
CA ASN A 76 -13.78 8.83 -11.55
C ASN A 76 -15.14 8.10 -11.72
N ASN A 77 -15.31 7.34 -12.81
CA ASN A 77 -16.52 6.61 -13.13
C ASN A 77 -16.46 5.13 -12.77
N VAL A 78 -15.74 4.79 -11.70
CA VAL A 78 -15.64 3.43 -11.17
C VAL A 78 -17.00 2.96 -10.66
N GLN A 79 -17.47 1.80 -11.12
CA GLN A 79 -18.72 1.18 -10.71
C GLN A 79 -18.52 -0.07 -9.85
N SER A 80 -17.47 -0.83 -10.12
CA SER A 80 -17.13 -2.04 -9.38
C SER A 80 -15.64 -2.35 -9.46
N ILE A 81 -15.20 -3.22 -8.56
CA ILE A 81 -13.84 -3.74 -8.49
C ILE A 81 -13.89 -5.26 -8.65
N ILE A 82 -12.99 -5.82 -9.44
CA ILE A 82 -12.69 -7.25 -9.46
C ILE A 82 -11.32 -7.49 -8.84
N ALA A 83 -11.27 -8.29 -7.80
CA ALA A 83 -10.05 -8.85 -7.22
C ALA A 83 -9.84 -10.26 -7.81
N HIS A 84 -8.98 -10.38 -8.82
CA HIS A 84 -8.75 -11.63 -9.54
C HIS A 84 -7.49 -12.31 -9.01
N LYS A 85 -7.68 -13.39 -8.26
CA LYS A 85 -6.60 -14.12 -7.55
C LYS A 85 -5.58 -14.73 -8.54
N GLY A 86 -6.07 -15.42 -9.55
CA GLY A 86 -5.21 -16.11 -10.53
C GLY A 86 -4.29 -15.16 -11.29
N SER A 87 -4.77 -14.00 -11.71
CA SER A 87 -3.93 -12.99 -12.38
C SER A 87 -3.17 -12.09 -11.42
N LYS A 88 -3.46 -12.13 -10.11
CA LYS A 88 -2.92 -11.22 -9.09
C LYS A 88 -3.11 -9.76 -9.44
N GLN A 89 -4.31 -9.42 -9.90
CA GLN A 89 -4.70 -8.08 -10.35
C GLN A 89 -5.97 -7.61 -9.65
N LEU A 90 -6.03 -6.32 -9.41
CA LEU A 90 -7.24 -5.59 -9.07
C LEU A 90 -7.68 -4.78 -10.29
N TYR A 91 -8.89 -5.05 -10.80
CA TYR A 91 -9.45 -4.34 -11.96
C TYR A 91 -10.54 -3.38 -11.52
N LEU A 92 -10.52 -2.16 -12.06
CA LEU A 92 -11.63 -1.21 -11.93
C LEU A 92 -12.51 -1.28 -13.17
N LEU A 93 -13.82 -1.35 -12.98
CA LEU A 93 -14.81 -1.43 -14.05
C LEU A 93 -15.75 -0.22 -14.02
N ASN A 94 -16.15 0.24 -15.19
CA ASN A 94 -17.20 1.25 -15.35
C ASN A 94 -18.60 0.60 -15.41
N ARG A 95 -19.64 1.42 -15.62
CA ARG A 95 -21.04 0.97 -15.73
C ARG A 95 -21.30 0.00 -16.88
N GLN A 96 -20.46 0.01 -17.92
CA GLN A 96 -20.55 -0.92 -19.06
C GLN A 96 -19.74 -2.21 -18.83
N ASN A 97 -19.29 -2.47 -17.60
CA ASN A 97 -18.40 -3.58 -17.23
C ASN A 97 -17.08 -3.61 -18.00
N LYS A 98 -16.63 -2.46 -18.50
CA LYS A 98 -15.35 -2.33 -19.18
C LYS A 98 -14.26 -2.03 -18.16
N ILE A 99 -13.12 -2.71 -18.25
CA ILE A 99 -11.94 -2.42 -17.44
C ILE A 99 -11.38 -1.04 -17.83
N ILE A 100 -11.26 -0.16 -16.85
CA ILE A 100 -10.78 1.22 -17.01
C ILE A 100 -9.45 1.47 -16.30
N ALA A 101 -9.06 0.58 -15.37
CA ALA A 101 -7.73 0.56 -14.75
C ALA A 101 -7.44 -0.83 -14.18
N SER A 102 -6.15 -1.14 -13.97
CA SER A 102 -5.70 -2.35 -13.29
C SER A 102 -4.49 -2.06 -12.41
N PHE A 103 -4.35 -2.85 -11.33
CA PHE A 103 -3.26 -2.73 -10.36
C PHE A 103 -2.70 -4.12 -10.05
N PRO A 104 -1.38 -4.32 -10.07
CA PRO A 104 -0.78 -5.50 -9.48
C PRO A 104 -1.17 -5.62 -8.01
N ALA A 105 -1.56 -6.81 -7.57
CA ALA A 105 -2.06 -7.02 -6.22
C ALA A 105 -1.54 -8.33 -5.62
N THR A 106 -1.41 -8.37 -4.30
CA THR A 106 -1.27 -9.63 -3.55
C THR A 106 -2.62 -9.93 -2.91
N ILE A 107 -3.22 -11.08 -3.22
CA ILE A 107 -4.60 -11.40 -2.84
C ILE A 107 -4.63 -12.76 -2.14
N GLY A 108 -4.72 -12.74 -0.81
CA GLY A 108 -4.80 -13.95 0.00
C GLY A 108 -3.59 -14.88 -0.11
N SER A 109 -3.75 -16.07 0.41
CA SER A 109 -2.83 -17.22 0.31
C SER A 109 -3.62 -18.52 0.48
N GLU A 110 -2.98 -19.66 0.27
CA GLU A 110 -3.59 -20.97 0.53
C GLU A 110 -3.95 -21.12 2.02
N ASP A 111 -3.04 -20.74 2.94
CA ASP A 111 -3.25 -20.82 4.39
C ASP A 111 -4.20 -19.76 4.93
N ASN A 112 -4.25 -18.59 4.30
CA ASN A 112 -5.10 -17.47 4.68
C ASN A 112 -5.82 -16.92 3.45
N PRO A 113 -6.87 -17.60 2.99
CA PRO A 113 -7.58 -17.22 1.77
C PRO A 113 -8.29 -15.87 1.92
N SER A 114 -8.29 -15.10 0.86
CA SER A 114 -9.15 -13.92 0.77
C SER A 114 -10.63 -14.31 0.76
N PRO A 115 -11.54 -13.39 1.06
CA PRO A 115 -12.96 -13.62 0.89
C PRO A 115 -13.29 -14.12 -0.51
N THR A 116 -14.43 -14.80 -0.65
CA THR A 116 -15.01 -15.20 -1.92
C THR A 116 -16.32 -14.44 -2.16
N GLY A 117 -16.76 -14.35 -3.41
CA GLY A 117 -18.02 -13.72 -3.76
C GLY A 117 -17.97 -12.20 -3.77
N THR A 118 -19.09 -11.58 -3.40
CA THR A 118 -19.30 -10.12 -3.55
C THR A 118 -19.34 -9.43 -2.20
N HIS A 119 -18.60 -8.36 -2.07
CA HIS A 119 -18.50 -7.50 -0.89
C HIS A 119 -18.70 -6.04 -1.29
N ALA A 120 -18.87 -5.16 -0.30
CA ALA A 120 -18.94 -3.72 -0.51
C ALA A 120 -17.81 -3.01 0.25
N ILE A 121 -17.40 -1.84 -0.24
CA ILE A 121 -16.52 -0.95 0.51
C ILE A 121 -17.29 -0.40 1.73
N GLY A 122 -16.74 -0.61 2.92
CA GLY A 122 -17.30 -0.14 4.19
C GLY A 122 -16.72 1.19 4.65
N SER A 123 -15.41 1.35 4.55
CA SER A 123 -14.70 2.55 5.02
C SER A 123 -13.47 2.82 4.16
N ILE A 124 -13.05 4.09 4.11
CA ILE A 124 -11.78 4.51 3.50
C ILE A 124 -11.08 5.41 4.50
N VAL A 125 -9.87 5.01 4.92
CA VAL A 125 -9.10 5.70 5.95
C VAL A 125 -7.70 6.02 5.41
N PHE A 126 -7.35 7.29 5.43
CA PHE A 126 -6.02 7.78 5.08
C PHE A 126 -5.14 7.83 6.33
N ASN A 127 -3.90 7.42 6.21
CA ASN A 127 -2.93 7.34 7.30
C ASN A 127 -3.49 6.60 8.54
N PRO A 128 -3.92 5.32 8.39
CA PRO A 128 -4.53 4.57 9.47
C PRO A 128 -3.52 4.24 10.57
N HIS A 129 -4.00 4.18 11.82
CA HIS A 129 -3.36 3.34 12.81
C HIS A 129 -3.61 1.88 12.46
N TYR A 130 -2.60 1.03 12.60
CA TYR A 130 -2.81 -0.40 12.44
C TYR A 130 -3.17 -1.04 13.79
N SER A 131 -4.39 -1.56 13.89
CA SER A 131 -4.87 -2.26 15.07
C SER A 131 -4.50 -3.74 15.00
N TYR A 132 -3.33 -4.08 15.55
CA TYR A 132 -2.89 -5.46 15.66
C TYR A 132 -3.72 -6.22 16.70
N ASN A 133 -4.19 -7.42 16.33
CA ASN A 133 -4.88 -8.32 17.24
C ASN A 133 -4.26 -9.73 17.14
N PRO A 134 -3.67 -10.27 18.22
CA PRO A 134 -3.04 -11.59 18.22
C PRO A 134 -4.01 -12.75 17.95
N LYS A 135 -5.32 -12.53 18.04
CA LYS A 135 -6.33 -13.52 17.62
C LYS A 135 -6.35 -13.77 16.12
N ASN A 136 -5.90 -12.81 15.31
CA ASN A 136 -5.84 -12.95 13.86
C ASN A 136 -4.57 -13.67 13.42
N PHE A 137 -3.44 -13.33 14.01
CA PHE A 137 -2.13 -13.99 13.87
C PHE A 137 -1.19 -13.50 14.96
N ILE A 138 -0.18 -14.29 15.31
CA ILE A 138 0.82 -13.92 16.30
C ILE A 138 2.06 -13.38 15.59
N GLN A 139 2.39 -12.12 15.89
CA GLN A 139 3.62 -11.47 15.42
C GLN A 139 4.69 -11.53 16.52
N GLY A 140 5.75 -12.30 16.26
CA GLY A 140 6.82 -12.50 17.24
C GLY A 140 6.31 -13.08 18.55
N LYS A 141 6.49 -12.34 19.64
CA LYS A 141 6.02 -12.71 21.00
C LYS A 141 4.84 -11.85 21.47
N ASN A 142 4.19 -11.10 20.59
CA ASN A 142 3.13 -10.14 20.93
C ASN A 142 1.79 -10.83 21.15
N LEU A 143 1.44 -11.09 22.40
CA LEU A 143 0.19 -11.77 22.80
C LEU A 143 -0.92 -10.81 23.21
N LYS A 144 -0.72 -9.49 23.09
CA LYS A 144 -1.70 -8.45 23.41
C LYS A 144 -2.01 -7.60 22.17
N PRO A 145 -3.23 -7.04 22.06
CA PRO A 145 -3.53 -6.06 21.04
C PRO A 145 -2.60 -4.84 21.14
N LEU A 146 -2.19 -4.33 19.97
CA LEU A 146 -1.32 -3.16 19.85
C LEU A 146 -1.92 -2.20 18.82
N SER A 147 -1.66 -0.91 19.02
CA SER A 147 -1.95 0.13 18.02
C SER A 147 -0.64 0.68 17.49
N LEU A 148 -0.38 0.45 16.21
CA LEU A 148 0.83 0.93 15.56
C LEU A 148 0.53 2.28 14.88
N PRO A 149 1.45 3.27 14.98
CA PRO A 149 1.21 4.60 14.42
C PRO A 149 1.19 4.59 12.89
N PRO A 150 0.61 5.62 12.27
CA PRO A 150 0.55 5.75 10.81
C PRO A 150 1.93 5.99 10.19
N GLY A 151 1.99 5.78 8.88
CA GLY A 151 3.16 6.05 8.05
C GLY A 151 3.29 5.09 6.89
N PRO A 152 4.15 5.39 5.91
CA PRO A 152 4.35 4.53 4.73
C PRO A 152 4.86 3.12 5.10
N ASN A 153 5.59 3.00 6.20
CA ASN A 153 6.10 1.74 6.73
C ASN A 153 5.17 1.05 7.74
N ASN A 154 3.92 1.49 7.86
CA ASN A 154 2.87 0.78 8.61
C ASN A 154 2.54 -0.54 7.91
N PRO A 155 2.21 -1.64 8.64
CA PRO A 155 1.83 -2.94 8.04
C PRO A 155 0.75 -2.88 6.97
N VAL A 156 -0.16 -1.90 7.03
CA VAL A 156 -1.20 -1.65 6.01
C VAL A 156 -0.89 -0.42 5.15
N GLY A 157 0.34 0.08 5.20
CA GLY A 157 0.74 1.29 4.50
C GLY A 157 -0.01 2.53 4.98
N ASN A 158 -0.20 3.48 4.10
CA ASN A 158 -0.84 4.75 4.40
C ASN A 158 -2.33 4.84 3.98
N ILE A 159 -2.92 3.72 3.53
CA ILE A 159 -4.34 3.61 3.16
C ILE A 159 -4.93 2.30 3.65
N TRP A 160 -6.13 2.38 4.23
CA TRP A 160 -6.98 1.25 4.52
C TRP A 160 -8.37 1.45 3.91
N ILE A 161 -8.79 0.53 3.04
CA ILE A 161 -10.12 0.48 2.45
C ILE A 161 -10.79 -0.79 2.99
N GLY A 162 -11.60 -0.65 4.04
CA GLY A 162 -12.29 -1.76 4.70
C GLY A 162 -13.42 -2.30 3.84
N LEU A 163 -13.60 -3.60 3.82
CA LEU A 163 -14.73 -4.28 3.16
C LEU A 163 -15.91 -4.48 4.14
N SER A 164 -17.07 -4.84 3.61
CA SER A 164 -18.26 -5.21 4.39
C SER A 164 -18.03 -6.46 5.26
N ARG A 165 -17.03 -7.28 4.94
CA ARG A 165 -16.57 -8.37 5.80
C ARG A 165 -15.54 -7.83 6.81
N PRO A 166 -15.78 -7.97 8.12
CA PRO A 166 -14.84 -7.49 9.16
C PRO A 166 -13.44 -8.06 8.98
N SER A 167 -12.43 -7.26 9.31
CA SER A 167 -11.00 -7.60 9.24
C SER A 167 -10.42 -7.79 7.83
N PHE A 168 -11.22 -7.63 6.77
CA PHE A 168 -10.75 -7.69 5.39
C PHE A 168 -10.78 -6.31 4.74
N GLY A 169 -9.77 -6.04 3.92
CA GLY A 169 -9.64 -4.75 3.24
C GLY A 169 -8.65 -4.77 2.07
N ILE A 170 -8.60 -3.64 1.39
CA ILE A 170 -7.59 -3.30 0.39
C ILE A 170 -6.69 -2.25 1.04
N HIS A 171 -5.37 -2.43 0.98
CA HIS A 171 -4.46 -1.53 1.69
C HIS A 171 -3.09 -1.45 1.03
N GLY A 172 -2.30 -0.44 1.42
CA GLY A 172 -0.91 -0.29 1.03
C GLY A 172 0.03 -1.29 1.70
N THR A 173 1.33 -1.11 1.49
CA THR A 173 2.35 -1.99 2.06
C THR A 173 3.67 -1.24 2.28
N PRO A 174 4.44 -1.58 3.34
CA PRO A 174 5.81 -1.10 3.50
C PRO A 174 6.82 -1.77 2.52
N ASN A 175 6.38 -2.81 1.79
CA ASN A 175 7.23 -3.60 0.90
C ASN A 175 6.66 -3.66 -0.52
N PRO A 176 6.67 -2.55 -1.29
CA PRO A 176 6.06 -2.48 -2.62
C PRO A 176 6.69 -3.47 -3.62
N ALA A 177 7.98 -3.78 -3.48
CA ALA A 177 8.68 -4.74 -4.33
C ALA A 177 8.16 -6.20 -4.21
N LEU A 178 7.37 -6.51 -3.17
CA LEU A 178 6.82 -7.84 -2.92
C LEU A 178 5.38 -8.03 -3.43
N ILE A 179 4.77 -6.99 -3.99
CA ILE A 179 3.42 -7.10 -4.58
C ILE A 179 3.42 -8.15 -5.69
N SER A 180 2.37 -8.96 -5.74
CA SER A 180 2.20 -10.12 -6.64
C SER A 180 3.21 -11.26 -6.47
N LYS A 181 4.20 -11.13 -5.56
CA LYS A 181 5.29 -12.11 -5.37
C LYS A 181 5.18 -12.89 -4.06
N THR A 182 4.38 -12.41 -3.12
CA THR A 182 4.19 -13.03 -1.80
C THR A 182 2.72 -13.29 -1.51
N ALA A 183 2.45 -13.94 -0.39
CA ALA A 183 1.13 -14.20 0.14
C ALA A 183 0.65 -13.08 1.09
N SER A 184 -0.66 -12.95 1.30
CA SER A 184 -1.26 -12.09 2.31
C SER A 184 -2.09 -12.91 3.31
N HIS A 185 -2.46 -12.30 4.45
CA HIS A 185 -3.36 -12.89 5.44
C HIS A 185 -4.84 -12.65 5.07
N GLY A 186 -5.17 -12.78 3.77
CA GLY A 186 -6.53 -12.66 3.26
C GLY A 186 -6.90 -11.28 2.72
N CYS A 187 -6.22 -10.21 3.10
CA CYS A 187 -6.41 -8.87 2.55
C CYS A 187 -5.84 -8.73 1.13
N ILE A 188 -6.25 -7.68 0.43
CA ILE A 188 -5.67 -7.27 -0.85
C ILE A 188 -4.60 -6.23 -0.56
N ARG A 189 -3.33 -6.54 -0.87
CA ARG A 189 -2.21 -5.60 -0.78
C ARG A 189 -1.93 -4.96 -2.13
N LEU A 190 -1.80 -3.66 -2.12
CA LEU A 190 -1.33 -2.83 -3.23
C LEU A 190 -0.06 -2.09 -2.79
N THR A 191 0.63 -1.47 -3.75
CA THR A 191 1.63 -0.45 -3.39
C THR A 191 0.95 0.73 -2.68
N ASN A 192 1.68 1.51 -1.89
CA ASN A 192 1.11 2.68 -1.21
C ASN A 192 0.54 3.69 -2.21
N TRP A 193 1.22 3.93 -3.32
CA TRP A 193 0.76 4.87 -4.36
C TRP A 193 -0.50 4.39 -5.08
N ASP A 194 -0.61 3.09 -5.38
CA ASP A 194 -1.81 2.53 -6.01
C ASP A 194 -3.01 2.57 -5.05
N ALA A 195 -2.80 2.20 -3.78
CA ALA A 195 -3.83 2.30 -2.75
C ALA A 195 -4.31 3.74 -2.55
N ASN A 196 -3.39 4.73 -2.58
CA ASN A 196 -3.69 6.15 -2.48
C ASN A 196 -4.53 6.65 -3.68
N ASN A 197 -4.13 6.28 -4.89
CA ASN A 197 -4.86 6.66 -6.10
C ASN A 197 -6.24 6.01 -6.14
N LEU A 198 -6.32 4.75 -5.77
CA LEU A 198 -7.57 4.01 -5.67
C LEU A 198 -8.53 4.66 -4.66
N ALA A 199 -8.04 5.00 -3.46
CA ALA A 199 -8.87 5.61 -2.41
C ALA A 199 -9.52 6.92 -2.81
N LYS A 200 -8.93 7.68 -3.74
CA LYS A 200 -9.46 8.97 -4.23
C LYS A 200 -10.68 8.83 -5.15
N VAL A 201 -10.84 7.69 -5.81
CA VAL A 201 -11.92 7.45 -6.80
C VAL A 201 -12.99 6.47 -6.29
N LEU A 202 -12.78 5.88 -5.12
CA LEU A 202 -13.74 4.96 -4.51
C LEU A 202 -14.66 5.67 -3.52
N HIS A 203 -15.78 5.04 -3.24
CA HIS A 203 -16.73 5.47 -2.21
C HIS A 203 -17.31 4.28 -1.45
N LYS A 204 -17.86 4.54 -0.26
CA LYS A 204 -18.58 3.55 0.54
C LYS A 204 -19.74 2.95 -0.27
N GLY A 205 -19.95 1.64 -0.15
CA GLY A 205 -20.99 0.89 -0.86
C GLY A 205 -20.60 0.38 -2.25
N LEU A 206 -19.45 0.82 -2.80
CA LEU A 206 -18.97 0.31 -4.09
C LEU A 206 -18.68 -1.20 -4.02
N THR A 207 -19.09 -1.92 -5.04
CA THR A 207 -18.99 -3.39 -5.10
C THR A 207 -17.57 -3.87 -5.37
N VAL A 208 -17.16 -4.90 -4.63
CA VAL A 208 -15.89 -5.63 -4.80
C VAL A 208 -16.17 -7.11 -4.99
N ILE A 209 -15.78 -7.69 -6.12
CA ILE A 209 -16.01 -9.08 -6.50
C ILE A 209 -14.68 -9.83 -6.48
N PHE A 210 -14.62 -10.94 -5.76
CA PHE A 210 -13.47 -11.83 -5.75
C PHE A 210 -13.67 -12.96 -6.75
N LEU A 211 -12.70 -13.11 -7.67
CA LEU A 211 -12.63 -14.20 -8.65
C LEU A 211 -11.34 -15.01 -8.44
N GLU A 212 -11.40 -16.30 -8.80
CA GLU A 212 -10.23 -17.20 -8.77
C GLU A 212 -9.22 -16.88 -9.88
#